data_263b685fe81e63e6dbbfde3dc0896fe0
#
_entry.id   263b685fe81e63e6dbbfde3dc0896fe0
#
_cell.length_a   1.000
_cell.length_b   1.000
_cell.length_c   1.000
_cell.angle_alpha   90.00
_cell.angle_beta   90.00
_cell.angle_gamma   90.00
#
_symmetry.space_group_name_H-M   'P 1'
#
loop_
_entity.id
_entity.type
_entity.pdbx_description
1 polymer ?
#
loop_
_entity_poly.entity_id
_entity_poly.type
_entity_poly.pdbx_seq_one_letter_code
_entity_poly.pdbx_strand_id
1 'polypeptide(L)'
;MNMKKLYIIAATALAVAACGQKNESDLKAKVESYAVVEVKSPLYDALSENDKKIVGLFREAAEIMDGLFWKQTFGDKSLIENMTDGYAKAYAMINYGPWDHLDNNNSFIEEYGVKPLGCQYYPQDMTMEEWEAFDDPNKLSLYTVIRRDENGALKTVWYRDEYKEELEKVCALLEEAAALTTNEGMRTYLTERVKAFRT
;
A
#
# COMPACT_ATOMS: atom_id res chain seq x y z
N MET A 1 -16.78 -15.79 48.17
CA MET A 1 -16.58 -15.09 46.91
C MET A 1 -17.78 -14.15 46.70
N ASN A 2 -17.54 -12.86 46.67
CA ASN A 2 -18.62 -11.87 46.85
C ASN A 2 -19.39 -11.72 45.53
N MET A 3 -20.69 -12.03 45.51
CA MET A 3 -21.59 -11.98 44.31
C MET A 3 -21.49 -10.65 43.53
N LYS A 4 -21.21 -9.55 44.21
CA LYS A 4 -21.01 -8.22 43.54
C LYS A 4 -19.83 -8.20 42.61
N LYS A 5 -18.74 -8.97 42.85
CA LYS A 5 -17.59 -9.05 41.94
C LYS A 5 -17.86 -9.89 40.70
N LEU A 6 -18.76 -10.87 40.79
CA LEU A 6 -19.13 -11.72 39.65
C LEU A 6 -19.97 -10.94 38.62
N TYR A 7 -20.85 -10.04 39.07
CA TYR A 7 -21.65 -9.20 38.16
C TYR A 7 -20.83 -8.17 37.40
N ILE A 8 -19.77 -7.65 37.99
CA ILE A 8 -18.87 -6.68 37.32
C ILE A 8 -18.04 -7.37 36.21
N ILE A 9 -17.59 -8.60 36.43
CA ILE A 9 -16.84 -9.39 35.44
C ILE A 9 -17.79 -9.81 34.29
N ALA A 10 -19.03 -10.19 34.56
CA ALA A 10 -20.00 -10.54 33.55
C ALA A 10 -20.44 -9.32 32.70
N ALA A 11 -20.59 -8.15 33.31
CA ALA A 11 -20.97 -6.92 32.61
C ALA A 11 -19.84 -6.44 31.70
N THR A 12 -18.56 -6.55 32.12
CA THR A 12 -17.40 -6.16 31.28
C THR A 12 -17.21 -7.12 30.10
N ALA A 13 -17.41 -8.42 30.29
CA ALA A 13 -17.31 -9.40 29.21
C ALA A 13 -18.45 -9.22 28.17
N LEU A 14 -19.67 -8.87 28.62
CA LEU A 14 -20.80 -8.60 27.73
C LEU A 14 -20.59 -7.27 26.94
N ALA A 15 -20.00 -6.23 27.54
CA ALA A 15 -19.73 -4.98 26.85
C ALA A 15 -18.66 -5.13 25.77
N VAL A 16 -17.61 -5.89 26.03
CA VAL A 16 -16.55 -6.18 25.03
C VAL A 16 -17.10 -7.02 23.87
N ALA A 17 -17.93 -8.03 24.15
CA ALA A 17 -18.57 -8.82 23.10
C ALA A 17 -19.56 -8.00 22.25
N ALA A 18 -20.31 -7.09 22.86
CA ALA A 18 -21.26 -6.23 22.13
C ALA A 18 -20.53 -5.18 21.26
N CYS A 19 -19.40 -4.64 21.70
CA CYS A 19 -18.58 -3.74 20.87
C CYS A 19 -17.93 -4.47 19.69
N GLY A 20 -17.41 -5.69 19.91
CA GLY A 20 -16.82 -6.51 18.84
C GLY A 20 -17.85 -6.87 17.75
N GLN A 21 -19.05 -7.28 18.12
CA GLN A 21 -20.11 -7.60 17.16
C GLN A 21 -20.60 -6.40 16.37
N LYS A 22 -20.68 -5.21 16.98
CA LYS A 22 -21.08 -3.98 16.28
C LYS A 22 -20.03 -3.58 15.23
N ASN A 23 -18.74 -3.64 15.57
CA ASN A 23 -17.67 -3.31 14.64
C ASN A 23 -17.64 -4.29 13.45
N GLU A 24 -17.79 -5.59 13.69
CA GLU A 24 -17.84 -6.60 12.63
C GLU A 24 -19.04 -6.37 11.68
N SER A 25 -20.23 -6.05 12.20
CA SER A 25 -21.39 -5.77 11.36
C SER A 25 -21.21 -4.52 10.50
N ASP A 26 -20.54 -3.49 11.04
CA ASP A 26 -20.27 -2.24 10.33
C ASP A 26 -19.22 -2.46 9.22
N LEU A 27 -18.16 -3.21 9.50
CA LEU A 27 -17.13 -3.56 8.49
C LEU A 27 -17.71 -4.46 7.39
N LYS A 28 -18.57 -5.41 7.74
CA LYS A 28 -19.29 -6.22 6.76
C LYS A 28 -20.09 -5.34 5.80
N ALA A 29 -20.90 -4.43 6.33
CA ALA A 29 -21.70 -3.53 5.51
C ALA A 29 -20.83 -2.65 4.59
N LYS A 30 -19.68 -2.15 5.09
CA LYS A 30 -18.70 -1.40 4.28
C LYS A 30 -18.14 -2.24 3.15
N VAL A 31 -17.67 -3.46 3.42
CA VAL A 31 -17.13 -4.36 2.39
C VAL A 31 -18.18 -4.71 1.34
N GLU A 32 -19.39 -5.04 1.76
CA GLU A 32 -20.51 -5.41 0.87
C GLU A 32 -21.03 -4.22 0.04
N SER A 33 -20.70 -2.98 0.40
CA SER A 33 -21.05 -1.80 -0.39
C SER A 33 -20.18 -1.64 -1.65
N TYR A 34 -19.03 -2.31 -1.73
CA TYR A 34 -18.16 -2.29 -2.92
C TYR A 34 -18.64 -3.31 -3.95
N ALA A 35 -18.83 -2.86 -5.19
CA ALA A 35 -19.17 -3.73 -6.30
C ALA A 35 -17.92 -4.37 -6.89
N VAL A 36 -17.95 -5.69 -7.09
CA VAL A 36 -16.96 -6.38 -7.91
C VAL A 36 -17.41 -6.31 -9.37
N VAL A 37 -16.63 -5.63 -10.20
CA VAL A 37 -16.92 -5.49 -11.63
C VAL A 37 -15.96 -6.37 -12.44
N GLU A 38 -16.50 -7.32 -13.18
CA GLU A 38 -15.72 -8.09 -14.15
C GLU A 38 -15.50 -7.25 -15.41
N VAL A 39 -14.23 -6.97 -15.72
CA VAL A 39 -13.87 -6.23 -16.95
C VAL A 39 -13.69 -7.21 -18.09
N LYS A 40 -14.61 -7.16 -19.08
CA LYS A 40 -14.53 -7.91 -20.32
C LYS A 40 -14.36 -6.94 -21.48
N SER A 41 -13.45 -7.26 -22.41
CA SER A 41 -13.23 -6.43 -23.58
C SER A 41 -13.10 -7.31 -24.83
N PRO A 42 -14.01 -7.17 -25.81
CA PRO A 42 -13.86 -7.83 -27.10
C PRO A 42 -12.56 -7.43 -27.82
N LEU A 43 -12.03 -6.24 -27.52
CA LEU A 43 -10.75 -5.78 -28.06
C LEU A 43 -9.58 -6.63 -27.55
N TYR A 44 -9.63 -7.09 -26.31
CA TYR A 44 -8.61 -7.99 -25.76
C TYR A 44 -8.59 -9.32 -26.48
N ASP A 45 -9.77 -9.89 -26.78
CA ASP A 45 -9.89 -11.18 -27.48
C ASP A 45 -9.32 -11.08 -28.90
N ALA A 46 -9.44 -9.90 -29.55
CA ALA A 46 -8.93 -9.62 -30.88
C ALA A 46 -7.43 -9.28 -30.94
N LEU A 47 -6.75 -9.13 -29.81
CA LEU A 47 -5.30 -8.86 -29.76
C LEU A 47 -4.49 -10.03 -30.35
N SER A 48 -3.33 -9.69 -30.94
CA SER A 48 -2.32 -10.69 -31.29
C SER A 48 -1.79 -11.39 -30.04
N GLU A 49 -1.22 -12.58 -30.20
CA GLU A 49 -0.61 -13.30 -29.07
C GLU A 49 0.54 -12.51 -28.43
N ASN A 50 1.30 -11.76 -29.21
CA ASN A 50 2.32 -10.85 -28.66
C ASN A 50 1.71 -9.72 -27.83
N ASP A 51 0.63 -9.11 -28.29
CA ASP A 51 -0.02 -8.03 -27.55
C ASP A 51 -0.65 -8.57 -26.26
N LYS A 52 -1.25 -9.75 -26.27
CA LYS A 52 -1.73 -10.42 -25.05
C LYS A 52 -0.60 -10.68 -24.06
N LYS A 53 0.57 -11.10 -24.56
CA LYS A 53 1.76 -11.29 -23.73
C LYS A 53 2.22 -9.96 -23.12
N ILE A 54 2.24 -8.87 -23.89
CA ILE A 54 2.57 -7.53 -23.40
C ILE A 54 1.61 -7.08 -22.28
N VAL A 55 0.29 -7.32 -22.44
CA VAL A 55 -0.69 -7.04 -21.38
C VAL A 55 -0.39 -7.87 -20.11
N GLY A 56 0.02 -9.13 -20.27
CA GLY A 56 0.48 -9.97 -19.14
C GLY A 56 1.67 -9.36 -18.41
N LEU A 57 2.70 -8.91 -19.14
CA LEU A 57 3.88 -8.26 -18.57
C LEU A 57 3.53 -6.96 -17.84
N PHE A 58 2.61 -6.16 -18.38
CA PHE A 58 2.12 -4.95 -17.71
C PHE A 58 1.38 -5.26 -16.42
N ARG A 59 0.58 -6.34 -16.39
CA ARG A 59 -0.08 -6.78 -15.16
C ARG A 59 0.93 -7.18 -14.10
N GLU A 60 1.94 -7.97 -14.45
CA GLU A 60 3.01 -8.37 -13.52
C GLU A 60 3.78 -7.15 -12.99
N ALA A 61 4.11 -6.19 -13.86
CA ALA A 61 4.74 -4.94 -13.45
C ALA A 61 3.84 -4.13 -12.50
N ALA A 62 2.52 -4.06 -12.77
CA ALA A 62 1.56 -3.38 -11.92
C ALA A 62 1.42 -4.06 -10.54
N GLU A 63 1.47 -5.39 -10.46
CA GLU A 63 1.45 -6.14 -9.19
C GLU A 63 2.68 -5.82 -8.33
N ILE A 64 3.86 -5.65 -8.95
CA ILE A 64 5.07 -5.20 -8.22
C ILE A 64 4.90 -3.76 -7.72
N MET A 65 4.37 -2.87 -8.55
CA MET A 65 4.11 -1.47 -8.16
C MET A 65 3.04 -1.36 -7.06
N ASP A 66 2.02 -2.21 -7.07
CA ASP A 66 1.04 -2.35 -5.97
C ASP A 66 1.74 -2.73 -4.65
N GLY A 67 2.68 -3.67 -4.69
CA GLY A 67 3.51 -4.01 -3.54
C GLY A 67 4.34 -2.83 -3.01
N LEU A 68 4.89 -1.99 -3.90
CA LEU A 68 5.57 -0.75 -3.50
C LEU A 68 4.61 0.25 -2.88
N PHE A 69 3.39 0.39 -3.41
CA PHE A 69 2.38 1.25 -2.83
C PHE A 69 2.00 0.82 -1.41
N TRP A 70 1.87 -0.50 -1.15
CA TRP A 70 1.72 -1.04 0.20
C TRP A 70 2.87 -0.66 1.13
N LYS A 71 4.12 -0.80 0.66
CA LYS A 71 5.31 -0.38 1.44
C LYS A 71 5.27 1.11 1.79
N GLN A 72 4.81 1.95 0.89
CA GLN A 72 4.76 3.40 1.08
C GLN A 72 3.61 3.85 1.97
N THR A 73 2.45 3.18 1.92
CA THR A 73 1.24 3.60 2.65
C THR A 73 1.16 3.00 4.04
N PHE A 74 1.48 1.72 4.19
CA PHE A 74 1.30 0.97 5.43
C PHE A 74 2.60 0.34 5.95
N GLY A 75 3.43 -0.20 5.05
CA GLY A 75 4.65 -0.91 5.37
C GLY A 75 4.53 -2.41 5.09
N ASP A 76 4.40 -3.22 6.10
CA ASP A 76 4.34 -4.68 5.97
C ASP A 76 2.91 -5.18 5.71
N LYS A 77 2.59 -5.42 4.44
CA LYS A 77 1.30 -5.96 3.99
C LYS A 77 0.96 -7.28 4.66
N SER A 78 1.97 -8.08 5.06
CA SER A 78 1.73 -9.39 5.67
C SER A 78 0.97 -9.29 7.00
N LEU A 79 1.06 -8.16 7.70
CA LEU A 79 0.28 -7.91 8.91
C LEU A 79 -1.23 -7.91 8.62
N ILE A 80 -1.64 -7.36 7.49
CA ILE A 80 -3.04 -7.38 7.04
C ILE A 80 -3.40 -8.77 6.50
N GLU A 81 -2.53 -9.39 5.70
CA GLU A 81 -2.77 -10.71 5.10
C GLU A 81 -2.96 -11.82 6.15
N ASN A 82 -2.32 -11.69 7.31
CA ASN A 82 -2.40 -12.65 8.40
C ASN A 82 -3.53 -12.35 9.42
N MET A 83 -4.35 -11.32 9.20
CA MET A 83 -5.48 -11.03 10.07
C MET A 83 -6.52 -12.16 10.07
N THR A 84 -7.07 -12.46 11.24
CA THR A 84 -8.07 -13.50 11.42
C THR A 84 -9.50 -13.00 11.19
N ASP A 85 -9.77 -11.71 11.43
CA ASP A 85 -11.05 -11.07 11.10
C ASP A 85 -11.15 -10.86 9.58
N GLY A 86 -12.03 -11.61 8.94
CA GLY A 86 -12.17 -11.60 7.48
C GLY A 86 -12.68 -10.28 6.91
N TYR A 87 -13.58 -9.57 7.61
CA TYR A 87 -14.11 -8.28 7.16
C TYR A 87 -13.11 -7.14 7.40
N ALA A 88 -12.44 -7.13 8.54
CA ALA A 88 -11.38 -6.18 8.81
C ALA A 88 -10.23 -6.33 7.79
N LYS A 89 -9.80 -7.56 7.52
CA LYS A 89 -8.83 -7.87 6.46
C LYS A 89 -9.28 -7.37 5.09
N ALA A 90 -10.51 -7.74 4.68
CA ALA A 90 -11.03 -7.35 3.37
C ALA A 90 -11.10 -5.82 3.22
N TYR A 91 -11.56 -5.11 4.26
CA TYR A 91 -11.64 -3.66 4.23
C TYR A 91 -10.27 -2.99 4.27
N ALA A 92 -9.31 -3.56 5.01
CA ALA A 92 -7.92 -3.08 5.01
C ALA A 92 -7.23 -3.30 3.65
N MET A 93 -7.52 -4.40 2.95
CA MET A 93 -7.05 -4.62 1.58
C MET A 93 -7.58 -3.56 0.60
N ILE A 94 -8.85 -3.15 0.74
CA ILE A 94 -9.45 -2.08 -0.08
C ILE A 94 -8.79 -0.72 0.21
N ASN A 95 -8.47 -0.42 1.48
CA ASN A 95 -7.95 0.87 1.93
C ASN A 95 -6.42 0.95 1.95
N TYR A 96 -5.69 -0.10 1.57
CA TYR A 96 -4.23 -0.19 1.73
C TYR A 96 -3.74 0.08 3.15
N GLY A 97 -4.48 -0.45 4.13
CA GLY A 97 -4.19 -0.30 5.55
C GLY A 97 -5.44 -0.16 6.40
N PRO A 98 -5.29 0.03 7.72
CA PRO A 98 -6.38 0.02 8.68
C PRO A 98 -7.15 1.36 8.79
N TRP A 99 -6.99 2.27 7.84
CA TRP A 99 -7.58 3.61 7.86
C TRP A 99 -8.57 3.81 6.71
N ASP A 100 -9.78 4.25 7.05
CA ASP A 100 -10.85 4.48 6.09
C ASP A 100 -10.63 5.79 5.32
N HIS A 101 -10.28 5.71 4.04
CA HIS A 101 -10.04 6.87 3.19
C HIS A 101 -11.30 7.72 2.94
N LEU A 102 -12.48 7.13 3.09
CA LEU A 102 -13.76 7.83 2.94
C LEU A 102 -14.27 8.43 4.25
N ASP A 103 -13.63 8.11 5.38
CA ASP A 103 -13.97 8.61 6.71
C ASP A 103 -12.74 9.26 7.37
N ASN A 104 -12.19 10.30 6.75
CA ASN A 104 -11.09 11.13 7.26
C ASN A 104 -9.84 10.34 7.71
N ASN A 105 -9.59 9.18 7.14
CA ASN A 105 -8.55 8.24 7.56
C ASN A 105 -8.68 7.79 9.03
N ASN A 106 -9.90 7.73 9.57
CA ASN A 106 -10.16 7.13 10.87
C ASN A 106 -9.79 5.65 10.84
N SER A 107 -9.10 5.19 11.90
CA SER A 107 -8.80 3.77 12.03
C SER A 107 -10.07 2.98 12.32
N PHE A 108 -10.30 1.92 11.57
CA PHE A 108 -11.34 0.92 11.84
C PHE A 108 -10.80 -0.32 12.57
N ILE A 109 -9.49 -0.34 12.84
CA ILE A 109 -8.80 -1.34 13.66
C ILE A 109 -8.08 -0.58 14.78
N GLU A 110 -8.64 -0.64 15.99
CA GLU A 110 -8.29 0.21 17.13
C GLU A 110 -6.78 0.20 17.45
N GLU A 111 -6.12 -0.94 17.31
CA GLU A 111 -4.70 -1.12 17.63
C GLU A 111 -3.74 -0.26 16.78
N TYR A 112 -4.16 0.16 15.58
CA TYR A 112 -3.33 0.98 14.69
C TYR A 112 -3.46 2.49 14.93
N GLY A 113 -4.49 2.93 15.67
CA GLY A 113 -4.66 4.33 16.04
C GLY A 113 -4.69 5.31 14.85
N VAL A 114 -4.18 6.51 15.06
CA VAL A 114 -4.17 7.58 14.06
C VAL A 114 -3.19 7.25 12.93
N LYS A 115 -3.62 7.50 11.68
CA LYS A 115 -2.75 7.33 10.51
C LYS A 115 -1.52 8.25 10.62
N PRO A 116 -0.30 7.71 10.52
CA PRO A 116 0.91 8.51 10.58
C PRO A 116 0.96 9.55 9.45
N LEU A 117 1.35 10.79 9.78
CA LEU A 117 1.59 11.83 8.79
C LEU A 117 2.75 11.42 7.87
N GLY A 118 2.51 11.49 6.55
CA GLY A 118 3.51 11.06 5.56
C GLY A 118 3.70 9.55 5.46
N CYS A 119 2.86 8.75 6.14
CA CYS A 119 2.91 7.28 6.04
C CYS A 119 4.35 6.74 6.22
N GLN A 120 4.86 5.94 5.27
CA GLN A 120 6.21 5.36 5.31
C GLN A 120 7.25 6.20 4.54
N TYR A 121 6.94 7.44 4.17
CA TYR A 121 7.89 8.33 3.50
C TYR A 121 8.92 8.93 4.46
N TYR A 122 8.61 8.98 5.75
CA TYR A 122 9.44 9.55 6.81
C TYR A 122 9.63 8.54 7.96
N PRO A 123 10.71 8.65 8.76
CA PRO A 123 10.83 7.92 10.01
C PRO A 123 9.65 8.26 10.94
N GLN A 124 9.03 7.24 11.55
CA GLN A 124 7.86 7.43 12.41
C GLN A 124 8.17 8.25 13.69
N ASP A 125 9.42 8.26 14.10
CA ASP A 125 9.94 8.97 15.27
C ASP A 125 10.53 10.34 14.93
N MET A 126 10.44 10.77 13.66
CA MET A 126 10.97 12.07 13.21
C MET A 126 10.19 13.24 13.86
N THR A 127 10.93 14.18 14.44
CA THR A 127 10.33 15.40 14.99
C THR A 127 10.35 16.56 13.99
N MET A 128 9.56 17.60 14.26
CA MET A 128 9.54 18.80 13.42
C MET A 128 10.86 19.57 13.53
N GLU A 129 11.47 19.58 14.71
CA GLU A 129 12.77 20.20 14.96
C GLU A 129 13.87 19.54 14.15
N GLU A 130 13.88 18.19 14.09
CA GLU A 130 14.82 17.44 13.24
C GLU A 130 14.60 17.76 11.75
N TRP A 131 13.33 17.83 11.32
CA TRP A 131 13.00 18.17 9.94
C TRP A 131 13.45 19.59 9.56
N GLU A 132 13.25 20.57 10.43
CA GLU A 132 13.67 21.95 10.21
C GLU A 132 15.20 22.07 10.15
N ALA A 133 15.91 21.36 11.03
CA ALA A 133 17.37 21.35 11.08
C ALA A 133 18.02 20.53 9.96
N PHE A 134 17.28 19.64 9.31
CA PHE A 134 17.78 18.78 8.23
C PHE A 134 18.02 19.61 6.96
N ASP A 135 19.29 19.88 6.65
CA ASP A 135 19.73 20.68 5.50
C ASP A 135 20.18 19.75 4.35
N ASP A 136 19.21 19.26 3.57
CA ASP A 136 19.44 18.48 2.35
C ASP A 136 18.63 19.10 1.21
N PRO A 137 19.26 19.46 0.07
CA PRO A 137 18.57 20.10 -1.07
C PRO A 137 17.47 19.22 -1.68
N ASN A 138 17.51 17.89 -1.47
CA ASN A 138 16.57 16.93 -2.02
C ASN A 138 15.46 16.55 -1.04
N LYS A 139 15.44 17.11 0.18
CA LYS A 139 14.44 16.73 1.20
C LYS A 139 12.99 16.99 0.80
N LEU A 140 12.76 17.89 -0.16
CA LEU A 140 11.44 18.22 -0.72
C LEU A 140 11.19 17.58 -2.09
N SER A 141 12.09 16.72 -2.58
CA SER A 141 11.88 16.04 -3.85
C SER A 141 10.71 15.07 -3.77
N LEU A 142 9.90 14.99 -4.85
CA LEU A 142 8.81 14.03 -4.98
C LEU A 142 9.28 12.60 -5.29
N TYR A 143 10.59 12.40 -5.43
CA TYR A 143 11.22 11.13 -5.81
C TYR A 143 12.15 10.59 -4.73
N THR A 144 12.01 11.07 -3.50
CA THR A 144 12.84 10.68 -2.36
C THR A 144 11.99 10.29 -1.16
N VAL A 145 12.57 9.47 -0.30
CA VAL A 145 12.10 9.20 1.06
C VAL A 145 13.14 9.69 2.06
N ILE A 146 12.72 9.95 3.27
CA ILE A 146 13.62 10.26 4.38
C ILE A 146 13.82 8.99 5.20
N ARG A 147 15.05 8.71 5.55
CA ARG A 147 15.45 7.58 6.40
C ARG A 147 16.44 8.03 7.47
N ARG A 148 16.68 7.19 8.46
CA ARG A 148 17.81 7.36 9.36
C ARG A 148 19.01 6.60 8.84
N ASP A 149 20.19 7.20 8.96
CA ASP A 149 21.45 6.49 8.73
C ASP A 149 21.84 5.64 9.93
N GLU A 150 23.01 5.00 9.88
CA GLU A 150 23.56 4.16 10.94
C GLU A 150 23.83 4.90 12.27
N ASN A 151 23.94 6.23 12.24
CA ASN A 151 24.12 7.09 13.38
C ASN A 151 22.81 7.70 13.88
N GLY A 152 21.69 7.37 13.25
CA GLY A 152 20.37 7.90 13.55
C GLY A 152 20.06 9.26 12.93
N ALA A 153 20.98 9.86 12.15
CA ALA A 153 20.75 11.13 11.47
C ALA A 153 19.82 10.96 10.25
N LEU A 154 19.06 12.01 9.94
CA LEU A 154 18.20 12.00 8.75
C LEU A 154 19.05 12.01 7.48
N LYS A 155 18.61 11.26 6.48
CA LYS A 155 19.16 11.26 5.12
C LYS A 155 18.07 11.14 4.09
N THR A 156 18.27 11.77 2.94
CA THR A 156 17.44 11.59 1.75
C THR A 156 17.87 10.35 0.98
N VAL A 157 16.93 9.52 0.59
CA VAL A 157 17.17 8.34 -0.26
C VAL A 157 16.28 8.43 -1.49
N TRP A 158 16.85 8.30 -2.68
CA TRP A 158 16.10 8.30 -3.93
C TRP A 158 15.26 7.03 -4.07
N TYR A 159 14.08 7.11 -4.69
CA TYR A 159 13.22 5.95 -4.95
C TYR A 159 13.94 4.83 -5.70
N ARG A 160 14.80 5.17 -6.67
CA ARG A 160 15.60 4.21 -7.41
C ARG A 160 16.57 3.39 -6.54
N ASP A 161 16.99 3.95 -5.40
CA ASP A 161 17.90 3.30 -4.45
C ASP A 161 17.11 2.55 -3.38
N GLU A 162 16.07 3.17 -2.84
CA GLU A 162 15.19 2.59 -1.81
C GLU A 162 14.43 1.36 -2.31
N TYR A 163 13.91 1.42 -3.54
CA TYR A 163 13.07 0.38 -4.15
C TYR A 163 13.78 -0.31 -5.32
N LYS A 164 15.10 -0.36 -5.30
CA LYS A 164 15.93 -0.84 -6.40
C LYS A 164 15.54 -2.23 -6.90
N GLU A 165 15.33 -3.16 -5.98
CA GLU A 165 15.04 -4.55 -6.34
C GLU A 165 13.71 -4.69 -7.09
N GLU A 166 12.68 -3.99 -6.64
CA GLU A 166 11.37 -4.00 -7.28
C GLU A 166 11.40 -3.26 -8.61
N LEU A 167 12.03 -2.08 -8.65
CA LEU A 167 12.12 -1.28 -9.86
C LEU A 167 12.90 -2.01 -10.96
N GLU A 168 13.98 -2.73 -10.64
CA GLU A 168 14.71 -3.53 -11.64
C GLU A 168 13.85 -4.69 -12.19
N LYS A 169 12.99 -5.32 -11.36
CA LYS A 169 12.03 -6.32 -11.86
C LYS A 169 11.01 -5.68 -12.80
N VAL A 170 10.47 -4.52 -12.45
CA VAL A 170 9.57 -3.76 -13.33
C VAL A 170 10.28 -3.38 -14.63
N CYS A 171 11.51 -2.89 -14.56
CA CYS A 171 12.30 -2.54 -15.75
C CYS A 171 12.49 -3.74 -16.69
N ALA A 172 12.82 -4.91 -16.17
CA ALA A 172 12.97 -6.12 -16.97
C ALA A 172 11.67 -6.50 -17.71
N LEU A 173 10.52 -6.42 -17.06
CA LEU A 173 9.21 -6.68 -17.67
C LEU A 173 8.88 -5.65 -18.77
N LEU A 174 9.20 -4.37 -18.54
CA LEU A 174 8.98 -3.31 -19.54
C LEU A 174 9.96 -3.43 -20.72
N GLU A 175 11.19 -3.85 -20.51
CA GLU A 175 12.17 -4.14 -21.56
C GLU A 175 11.71 -5.33 -22.44
N GLU A 176 11.17 -6.40 -21.83
CA GLU A 176 10.58 -7.51 -22.56
C GLU A 176 9.36 -7.05 -23.39
N ALA A 177 8.48 -6.26 -22.82
CA ALA A 177 7.33 -5.68 -23.54
C ALA A 177 7.77 -4.79 -24.71
N ALA A 178 8.82 -3.98 -24.53
CA ALA A 178 9.40 -3.16 -25.58
C ALA A 178 10.00 -3.97 -26.73
N ALA A 179 10.57 -5.14 -26.43
CA ALA A 179 11.11 -6.04 -27.45
C ALA A 179 10.00 -6.76 -28.26
N LEU A 180 8.85 -7.03 -27.64
CA LEU A 180 7.72 -7.73 -28.27
C LEU A 180 6.86 -6.82 -29.14
N THR A 181 6.74 -5.54 -28.80
CA THR A 181 5.83 -4.62 -29.51
C THR A 181 6.32 -4.28 -30.91
N THR A 182 5.39 -4.25 -31.88
CA THR A 182 5.64 -3.73 -33.24
C THR A 182 5.33 -2.23 -33.34
N ASN A 183 4.77 -1.62 -32.29
CA ASN A 183 4.47 -0.19 -32.28
C ASN A 183 5.69 0.60 -31.78
N GLU A 184 6.29 1.39 -32.68
CA GLU A 184 7.50 2.18 -32.38
C GLU A 184 7.26 3.24 -31.28
N GLY A 185 6.09 3.85 -31.22
CA GLY A 185 5.75 4.80 -30.15
C GLY A 185 5.70 4.14 -28.77
N MET A 186 5.11 2.95 -28.69
CA MET A 186 5.09 2.15 -27.46
C MET A 186 6.51 1.72 -27.06
N ARG A 187 7.31 1.23 -28.00
CA ARG A 187 8.71 0.85 -27.75
C ARG A 187 9.50 2.00 -27.18
N THR A 188 9.42 3.15 -27.80
CA THR A 188 10.09 4.38 -27.34
C THR A 188 9.63 4.74 -25.94
N TYR A 189 8.33 4.78 -25.69
CA TYR A 189 7.77 5.09 -24.37
C TYR A 189 8.29 4.15 -23.28
N LEU A 190 8.26 2.83 -23.53
CA LEU A 190 8.71 1.83 -22.55
C LEU A 190 10.20 1.96 -22.26
N THR A 191 11.01 2.19 -23.31
CA THR A 191 12.47 2.40 -23.17
C THR A 191 12.76 3.63 -22.32
N GLU A 192 12.09 4.76 -22.57
CA GLU A 192 12.29 5.98 -21.79
C GLU A 192 11.75 5.84 -20.35
N ARG A 193 10.67 5.06 -20.15
CA ARG A 193 10.15 4.77 -18.81
C ARG A 193 11.16 3.96 -17.99
N VAL A 194 11.80 2.95 -18.59
CA VAL A 194 12.87 2.18 -17.94
C VAL A 194 14.03 3.09 -17.52
N LYS A 195 14.49 3.99 -18.41
CA LYS A 195 15.52 4.97 -18.05
C LYS A 195 15.09 5.83 -16.87
N ALA A 196 13.83 6.30 -16.88
CA ALA A 196 13.31 7.16 -15.82
C ALA A 196 13.22 6.44 -14.44
N PHE A 197 13.02 5.12 -14.41
CA PHE A 197 13.05 4.36 -13.16
C PHE A 197 14.47 4.15 -12.62
N ARG A 198 15.49 4.20 -13.50
CA ARG A 198 16.91 4.03 -13.12
C ARG A 198 17.64 5.35 -12.84
N THR A 199 17.04 6.51 -13.14
CA THR A 199 17.63 7.84 -12.92
C THR A 199 17.01 8.59 -11.76
#